data_b1ad3e903c775626f9076cdce1e6672f
#
_entry.id   b1ad3e903c775626f9076cdce1e6672f
#
_cell.length_a   1.000
_cell.length_b   1.000
_cell.length_c   1.000
_cell.angle_alpha   90.00
_cell.angle_beta   90.00
_cell.angle_gamma   90.00
#
_symmetry.space_group_name_H-M   'P 1'
#
loop_
_entity.id
_entity.type
_entity.pdbx_description
1 polymer ?
#
loop_
_entity_poly.entity_id
_entity_poly.type
_entity_poly.pdbx_seq_one_letter_code
_entity_poly.pdbx_strand_id
1 'polypeptide(L)'
;MKKDIGYVIARGAVCDIDSIVQFQADMAMEAEGCVLDKEKVTKGVTAAMLDDSKGIYWVAKFEGITIGSLMITREWSDWNNEWYWWIQSVFVIPEFRRKGVYKAMYLRVKNAAKENNVSQIRLYVDKTNLSAQKVYQHLGMHESHYLMYEENLNNEGKNLRSF
;
A
#
# COMPACT_ATOMS: atom_id res chain seq x y z
N MET A 1 25.53 -15.77 -1.85
CA MET A 1 24.38 -16.18 -1.03
C MET A 1 23.73 -14.92 -0.46
N LYS A 2 22.52 -14.53 -0.91
CA LYS A 2 21.73 -13.49 -0.20
C LYS A 2 21.35 -14.11 1.14
N LYS A 3 21.83 -13.52 2.25
CA LYS A 3 21.35 -13.86 3.58
C LYS A 3 19.83 -13.72 3.57
N ASP A 4 19.13 -14.79 3.86
CA ASP A 4 17.70 -14.76 4.09
C ASP A 4 17.49 -13.87 5.33
N ILE A 5 17.03 -12.66 5.08
CA ILE A 5 16.72 -11.73 6.18
C ILE A 5 15.36 -12.24 6.67
N GLY A 6 15.35 -12.96 7.78
CA GLY A 6 14.22 -13.70 8.34
C GLY A 6 13.01 -12.84 8.72
N TYR A 7 12.44 -12.10 7.76
CA TYR A 7 11.18 -11.39 7.95
C TYR A 7 10.00 -12.23 7.49
N VAL A 8 8.87 -12.07 8.16
CA VAL A 8 7.60 -12.76 7.89
C VAL A 8 6.61 -11.77 7.31
N ILE A 9 5.90 -12.18 6.25
CA ILE A 9 4.79 -11.41 5.69
C ILE A 9 3.48 -12.01 6.19
N ALA A 10 2.68 -11.19 6.85
CA ALA A 10 1.41 -11.57 7.42
C ALA A 10 0.32 -10.54 7.13
N ARG A 11 -0.93 -10.93 7.35
CA ARG A 11 -2.03 -9.99 7.40
C ARG A 11 -1.85 -9.10 8.64
N GLY A 12 -2.12 -7.79 8.49
CA GLY A 12 -2.07 -6.84 9.59
C GLY A 12 -3.06 -7.20 10.69
N ALA A 13 -2.67 -6.96 11.92
CA ALA A 13 -3.47 -7.19 13.12
C ALA A 13 -3.57 -5.89 13.94
N VAL A 14 -4.48 -5.86 14.91
CA VAL A 14 -4.72 -4.67 15.76
C VAL A 14 -3.43 -4.15 16.42
N CYS A 15 -2.52 -5.05 16.79
CA CYS A 15 -1.23 -4.68 17.37
C CYS A 15 -0.28 -3.94 16.38
N ASP A 16 -0.57 -3.95 15.09
CA ASP A 16 0.21 -3.26 14.06
C ASP A 16 -0.26 -1.82 13.80
N ILE A 17 -1.41 -1.40 14.36
CA ILE A 17 -2.04 -0.10 14.09
C ILE A 17 -1.07 1.05 14.32
N ASP A 18 -0.42 1.10 15.48
CA ASP A 18 0.49 2.21 15.82
C ASP A 18 1.66 2.32 14.85
N SER A 19 2.24 1.18 14.45
CA SER A 19 3.31 1.13 13.45
C SER A 19 2.81 1.63 12.09
N ILE A 20 1.63 1.19 11.66
CA ILE A 20 1.03 1.60 10.37
C ILE A 20 0.70 3.10 10.39
N VAL A 21 0.16 3.62 11.48
CA VAL A 21 -0.10 5.07 11.64
C VAL A 21 1.19 5.87 11.51
N GLN A 22 2.28 5.43 12.14
CA GLN A 22 3.58 6.07 11.99
C GLN A 22 4.08 6.00 10.55
N PHE A 23 3.92 4.86 9.87
CA PHE A 23 4.31 4.72 8.45
C PHE A 23 3.55 5.66 7.53
N GLN A 24 2.25 5.92 7.79
CA GLN A 24 1.49 6.92 7.03
C GLN A 24 2.08 8.33 7.23
N ALA A 25 2.41 8.69 8.47
CA ALA A 25 3.01 9.99 8.77
C ALA A 25 4.39 10.16 8.10
N ASP A 26 5.23 9.13 8.18
CA ASP A 26 6.56 9.14 7.57
C ASP A 26 6.48 9.21 6.04
N MET A 27 5.56 8.44 5.44
CA MET A 27 5.33 8.44 3.99
C MET A 27 4.86 9.81 3.49
N ALA A 28 3.92 10.46 4.18
CA ALA A 28 3.43 11.77 3.81
C ALA A 28 4.53 12.84 3.93
N MET A 29 5.36 12.76 4.96
CA MET A 29 6.49 13.64 5.13
C MET A 29 7.55 13.43 4.04
N GLU A 30 7.87 12.18 3.69
CA GLU A 30 8.86 11.87 2.65
C GLU A 30 8.38 12.23 1.24
N ALA A 31 7.10 11.97 0.92
CA ALA A 31 6.56 12.16 -0.43
C ALA A 31 6.12 13.60 -0.70
N GLU A 32 5.49 14.25 0.30
CA GLU A 32 4.78 15.52 0.12
C GLU A 32 5.30 16.64 1.05
N GLY A 33 6.16 16.33 2.01
CA GLY A 33 6.61 17.28 3.03
C GLY A 33 5.49 17.75 3.95
N CYS A 34 4.41 16.97 4.10
CA CYS A 34 3.26 17.37 4.88
C CYS A 34 3.12 16.58 6.19
N VAL A 35 2.52 17.22 7.19
CA VAL A 35 2.19 16.61 8.47
C VAL A 35 0.73 16.21 8.45
N LEU A 36 0.46 14.92 8.64
CA LEU A 36 -0.90 14.41 8.73
C LEU A 36 -1.50 14.64 10.12
N ASP A 37 -2.83 14.81 10.17
CA ASP A 37 -3.58 14.77 11.41
C ASP A 37 -3.55 13.34 11.97
N LYS A 38 -2.78 13.14 13.04
CA LYS A 38 -2.56 11.82 13.65
C LYS A 38 -3.87 11.17 14.13
N GLU A 39 -4.80 11.94 14.66
CA GLU A 39 -6.08 11.41 15.15
C GLU A 39 -6.91 10.88 13.98
N LYS A 40 -6.97 11.65 12.89
CA LYS A 40 -7.68 11.25 11.66
C LYS A 40 -7.06 10.00 11.03
N VAL A 41 -5.74 9.95 10.93
CA VAL A 41 -5.02 8.77 10.40
C VAL A 41 -5.25 7.55 11.27
N THR A 42 -5.18 7.68 12.60
CA THR A 42 -5.43 6.56 13.52
C THR A 42 -6.84 6.01 13.34
N LYS A 43 -7.85 6.88 13.23
CA LYS A 43 -9.24 6.47 12.95
C LYS A 43 -9.34 5.73 11.60
N GLY A 44 -8.69 6.24 10.56
CA GLY A 44 -8.69 5.63 9.22
C GLY A 44 -8.04 4.25 9.19
N VAL A 45 -6.85 4.12 9.76
CA VAL A 45 -6.13 2.84 9.86
C VAL A 45 -6.93 1.83 10.69
N THR A 46 -7.46 2.25 11.85
CA THR A 46 -8.29 1.38 12.70
C THR A 46 -9.54 0.91 11.97
N ALA A 47 -10.22 1.80 11.26
CA ALA A 47 -11.42 1.45 10.50
C ALA A 47 -11.14 0.39 9.43
N ALA A 48 -10.03 0.50 8.70
CA ALA A 48 -9.61 -0.49 7.70
C ALA A 48 -9.14 -1.80 8.36
N MET A 49 -8.53 -1.72 9.55
CA MET A 49 -8.10 -2.92 10.29
C MET A 49 -9.28 -3.76 10.81
N LEU A 50 -10.40 -3.12 11.12
CA LEU A 50 -11.60 -3.78 11.66
C LEU A 50 -12.65 -4.14 10.61
N ASP A 51 -12.50 -3.65 9.37
CA ASP A 51 -13.48 -3.81 8.30
C ASP A 51 -12.80 -4.00 6.95
N ASP A 52 -12.72 -5.24 6.50
CA ASP A 52 -12.09 -5.62 5.23
C ASP A 52 -12.73 -4.97 3.99
N SER A 53 -13.93 -4.44 4.11
CA SER A 53 -14.56 -3.70 3.00
C SER A 53 -13.87 -2.36 2.73
N LYS A 54 -13.22 -1.79 3.75
CA LYS A 54 -12.45 -0.53 3.64
C LYS A 54 -11.03 -0.76 3.16
N GLY A 55 -10.44 -1.89 3.54
CA GLY A 55 -9.08 -2.24 3.15
C GLY A 55 -8.51 -3.39 3.95
N ILE A 56 -7.49 -4.02 3.41
CA ILE A 56 -6.80 -5.14 4.03
C ILE A 56 -5.31 -4.79 4.11
N TYR A 57 -4.79 -4.65 5.33
CA TYR A 57 -3.37 -4.45 5.54
C TYR A 57 -2.57 -5.75 5.49
N TRP A 58 -1.44 -5.69 4.81
CA TRP A 58 -0.37 -6.68 4.87
C TRP A 58 0.86 -6.03 5.49
N VAL A 59 1.54 -6.75 6.38
CA VAL A 59 2.72 -6.25 7.10
C VAL A 59 3.90 -7.20 6.93
N ALA A 60 5.09 -6.61 6.91
CA ALA A 60 6.35 -7.32 7.05
C ALA A 60 6.84 -7.18 8.49
N LYS A 61 7.20 -8.29 9.13
CA LYS A 61 7.73 -8.33 10.50
C LYS A 61 9.11 -8.94 10.52
N PHE A 62 10.01 -8.31 11.27
CA PHE A 62 11.34 -8.81 11.57
C PHE A 62 11.53 -8.85 13.08
N GLU A 63 11.85 -10.02 13.64
CA GLU A 63 11.97 -10.22 15.08
C GLU A 63 10.77 -9.69 15.89
N GLY A 64 9.56 -9.87 15.35
CA GLY A 64 8.31 -9.40 15.96
C GLY A 64 7.98 -7.91 15.74
N ILE A 65 8.91 -7.12 15.19
CA ILE A 65 8.72 -5.69 14.90
C ILE A 65 8.17 -5.51 13.49
N THR A 66 7.15 -4.68 13.34
CA THR A 66 6.60 -4.32 12.04
C THR A 66 7.52 -3.36 11.31
N ILE A 67 8.07 -3.78 10.17
CA ILE A 67 9.11 -3.07 9.40
C ILE A 67 8.60 -2.51 8.07
N GLY A 68 7.38 -2.84 7.71
CA GLY A 68 6.73 -2.31 6.51
C GLY A 68 5.29 -2.75 6.42
N SER A 69 4.53 -2.04 5.62
CA SER A 69 3.12 -2.32 5.35
C SER A 69 2.72 -1.94 3.94
N LEU A 70 1.63 -2.52 3.48
CA LEU A 70 0.84 -2.05 2.34
C LEU A 70 -0.64 -2.33 2.61
N MET A 71 -1.51 -1.61 1.94
CA MET A 71 -2.96 -1.83 2.02
C MET A 71 -3.50 -2.29 0.67
N ILE A 72 -4.47 -3.19 0.70
CA ILE A 72 -5.25 -3.61 -0.47
C ILE A 72 -6.66 -3.04 -0.33
N THR A 73 -7.17 -2.45 -1.41
CA THR A 73 -8.58 -2.17 -1.60
C THR A 73 -9.10 -2.94 -2.80
N ARG A 74 -10.43 -3.10 -2.90
CA ARG A 74 -11.07 -3.95 -3.91
C ARG A 74 -11.91 -3.13 -4.86
N GLU A 75 -11.86 -3.49 -6.14
CA GLU A 75 -12.69 -2.95 -7.20
C GLU A 75 -13.41 -4.11 -7.90
N TRP A 76 -14.72 -3.99 -8.09
CA TRP A 76 -15.48 -4.96 -8.87
C TRP A 76 -15.48 -4.56 -10.34
N SER A 77 -15.16 -5.52 -11.22
CA SER A 77 -15.30 -5.36 -12.66
C SER A 77 -16.60 -6.03 -13.14
N ASP A 78 -17.59 -5.25 -13.49
CA ASP A 78 -18.82 -5.74 -14.07
C ASP A 78 -18.61 -6.32 -15.48
N TRP A 79 -17.64 -5.81 -16.22
CA TRP A 79 -17.30 -6.33 -17.56
C TRP A 79 -16.75 -7.75 -17.52
N ASN A 80 -15.93 -8.06 -16.50
CA ASN A 80 -15.27 -9.36 -16.40
C ASN A 80 -15.91 -10.26 -15.34
N ASN A 81 -16.85 -9.72 -14.54
CA ASN A 81 -17.44 -10.43 -13.39
C ASN A 81 -16.36 -10.92 -12.41
N GLU A 82 -15.39 -10.08 -12.11
CA GLU A 82 -14.20 -10.41 -11.35
C GLU A 82 -13.75 -9.27 -10.43
N TRP A 83 -12.97 -9.62 -9.39
CA TRP A 83 -12.35 -8.65 -8.53
C TRP A 83 -11.00 -8.19 -9.06
N TYR A 84 -10.72 -6.87 -8.90
CA TYR A 84 -9.38 -6.28 -9.00
C TYR A 84 -8.95 -5.79 -7.62
N TRP A 85 -7.67 -5.95 -7.32
CA TRP A 85 -7.08 -5.43 -6.09
C TRP A 85 -6.17 -4.26 -6.38
N TRP A 86 -6.34 -3.20 -5.58
CA TRP A 86 -5.48 -2.03 -5.61
C TRP A 86 -4.50 -2.06 -4.45
N ILE A 87 -3.20 -1.96 -4.74
CA ILE A 87 -2.15 -1.77 -3.74
C ILE A 87 -1.99 -0.29 -3.48
N GLN A 88 -2.03 0.12 -2.23
CA GLN A 88 -1.82 1.48 -1.80
C GLN A 88 -1.13 1.55 -0.43
N SER A 89 -0.71 2.77 0.00
CA SER A 89 -0.08 3.00 1.30
C SER A 89 1.12 2.10 1.57
N VAL A 90 1.99 1.97 0.56
CA VAL A 90 3.19 1.12 0.64
C VAL A 90 4.30 1.86 1.38
N PHE A 91 4.77 1.28 2.47
CA PHE A 91 5.91 1.81 3.21
C PHE A 91 6.81 0.68 3.72
N VAL A 92 8.11 0.92 3.69
CA VAL A 92 9.13 0.09 4.35
C VAL A 92 10.08 1.05 5.06
N ILE A 93 10.38 0.77 6.32
CA ILE A 93 11.29 1.62 7.09
C ILE A 93 12.66 1.68 6.42
N PRO A 94 13.37 2.82 6.46
CA PRO A 94 14.60 3.06 5.71
C PRO A 94 15.64 1.96 5.85
N GLU A 95 15.83 1.44 7.05
CA GLU A 95 16.83 0.42 7.39
C GLU A 95 16.60 -0.91 6.68
N PHE A 96 15.37 -1.18 6.26
CA PHE A 96 14.97 -2.42 5.56
C PHE A 96 14.69 -2.22 4.07
N ARG A 97 14.85 -1.02 3.55
CA ARG A 97 14.74 -0.76 2.11
C ARG A 97 15.85 -1.46 1.33
N ARG A 98 15.60 -1.76 0.05
CA ARG A 98 16.53 -2.45 -0.87
C ARG A 98 16.93 -3.88 -0.42
N LYS A 99 16.29 -4.41 0.60
CA LYS A 99 16.50 -5.78 1.12
C LYS A 99 15.42 -6.77 0.66
N GLY A 100 14.56 -6.39 -0.29
CA GLY A 100 13.55 -7.25 -0.88
C GLY A 100 12.22 -7.33 -0.12
N VAL A 101 12.02 -6.55 0.94
CA VAL A 101 10.81 -6.55 1.78
C VAL A 101 9.56 -6.27 0.95
N TYR A 102 9.57 -5.20 0.13
CA TYR A 102 8.41 -4.90 -0.72
C TYR A 102 8.12 -6.04 -1.72
N LYS A 103 9.16 -6.60 -2.35
CA LYS A 103 9.00 -7.74 -3.25
C LYS A 103 8.31 -8.91 -2.56
N ALA A 104 8.70 -9.23 -1.33
CA ALA A 104 8.10 -10.32 -0.57
C ALA A 104 6.63 -10.02 -0.22
N MET A 105 6.30 -8.80 0.22
CA MET A 105 4.90 -8.37 0.44
C MET A 105 4.09 -8.49 -0.85
N TYR A 106 4.61 -7.98 -1.97
CA TYR A 106 3.94 -8.06 -3.28
C TYR A 106 3.67 -9.51 -3.69
N LEU A 107 4.64 -10.40 -3.58
CA LEU A 107 4.48 -11.81 -3.94
C LEU A 107 3.45 -12.51 -3.04
N ARG A 108 3.42 -12.17 -1.75
CA ARG A 108 2.40 -12.71 -0.82
C ARG A 108 0.99 -12.23 -1.19
N VAL A 109 0.85 -10.94 -1.51
CA VAL A 109 -0.41 -10.37 -2.01
C VAL A 109 -0.83 -11.01 -3.33
N LYS A 110 0.11 -11.19 -4.27
CA LYS A 110 -0.15 -11.83 -5.57
C LYS A 110 -0.65 -13.27 -5.41
N ASN A 111 -0.09 -14.02 -4.47
CA ASN A 111 -0.58 -15.37 -4.17
C ASN A 111 -1.97 -15.34 -3.54
N ALA A 112 -2.20 -14.47 -2.56
CA ALA A 112 -3.53 -14.30 -1.97
C ALA A 112 -4.58 -13.83 -3.00
N ALA A 113 -4.21 -12.97 -3.94
CA ALA A 113 -5.09 -12.56 -5.03
C ALA A 113 -5.53 -13.75 -5.89
N LYS A 114 -4.59 -14.64 -6.25
CA LYS A 114 -4.92 -15.87 -7.00
C LYS A 114 -5.83 -16.81 -6.22
N GLU A 115 -5.58 -16.98 -4.92
CA GLU A 115 -6.41 -17.81 -4.03
C GLU A 115 -7.85 -17.26 -3.90
N ASN A 116 -8.05 -15.95 -4.13
CA ASN A 116 -9.34 -15.27 -4.06
C ASN A 116 -9.95 -14.93 -5.43
N ASN A 117 -9.50 -15.59 -6.51
CA ASN A 117 -9.99 -15.37 -7.87
C ASN A 117 -9.94 -13.90 -8.32
N VAL A 118 -8.89 -13.20 -7.92
CA VAL A 118 -8.62 -11.83 -8.34
C VAL A 118 -7.85 -11.86 -9.65
N SER A 119 -8.36 -11.22 -10.67
CA SER A 119 -7.76 -11.26 -12.01
C SER A 119 -6.70 -10.20 -12.25
N GLN A 120 -6.75 -9.09 -11.53
CA GLN A 120 -5.81 -7.98 -11.68
C GLN A 120 -5.35 -7.39 -10.35
N ILE A 121 -4.06 -7.04 -10.29
CA ILE A 121 -3.52 -6.16 -9.26
C ILE A 121 -3.15 -4.84 -9.92
N ARG A 122 -3.60 -3.74 -9.33
CA ARG A 122 -3.39 -2.37 -9.78
C ARG A 122 -2.71 -1.54 -8.70
N LEU A 123 -2.03 -0.49 -9.11
CA LEU A 123 -1.56 0.58 -8.21
C LEU A 123 -1.43 1.88 -9.03
N TYR A 124 -1.37 2.99 -8.33
CA TYR A 124 -0.93 4.25 -8.91
C TYR A 124 0.39 4.68 -8.25
N VAL A 125 1.18 5.41 -9.00
CA VAL A 125 2.48 5.89 -8.58
C VAL A 125 2.69 7.30 -9.12
N ASP A 126 3.32 8.15 -8.32
CA ASP A 126 3.70 9.48 -8.80
C ASP A 126 4.58 9.37 -10.04
N LYS A 127 4.28 10.18 -11.07
CA LYS A 127 5.00 10.17 -12.35
C LYS A 127 6.48 10.50 -12.19
N THR A 128 6.86 11.19 -11.13
CA THR A 128 8.25 11.55 -10.82
C THR A 128 8.98 10.47 -10.03
N ASN A 129 8.26 9.51 -9.42
CA ASN A 129 8.87 8.42 -8.65
C ASN A 129 9.38 7.29 -9.56
N LEU A 130 10.42 7.60 -10.33
CA LEU A 130 11.05 6.67 -11.28
C LEU A 130 11.62 5.42 -10.60
N SER A 131 12.02 5.53 -9.33
CA SER A 131 12.56 4.41 -8.57
C SER A 131 11.47 3.36 -8.31
N ALA A 132 10.30 3.77 -7.86
CA ALA A 132 9.17 2.87 -7.62
C ALA A 132 8.67 2.25 -8.94
N GLN A 133 8.57 3.05 -10.01
CA GLN A 133 8.17 2.56 -11.33
C GLN A 133 9.07 1.42 -11.83
N LYS A 134 10.39 1.55 -11.67
CA LYS A 134 11.36 0.47 -12.01
C LYS A 134 11.11 -0.80 -11.19
N VAL A 135 10.80 -0.66 -9.91
CA VAL A 135 10.48 -1.82 -9.06
C VAL A 135 9.23 -2.54 -9.56
N TYR A 136 8.17 -1.80 -9.89
CA TYR A 136 6.94 -2.39 -10.42
C TYR A 136 7.15 -3.11 -11.75
N GLN A 137 7.89 -2.51 -12.66
CA GLN A 137 8.27 -3.14 -13.95
C GLN A 137 9.06 -4.43 -13.74
N HIS A 138 10.01 -4.46 -12.81
CA HIS A 138 10.77 -5.68 -12.47
C HIS A 138 9.90 -6.78 -11.83
N LEU A 139 8.78 -6.42 -11.24
CA LEU A 139 7.79 -7.36 -10.69
C LEU A 139 6.79 -7.85 -11.75
N GLY A 140 6.91 -7.37 -13.00
CA GLY A 140 6.07 -7.77 -14.12
C GLY A 140 4.81 -6.93 -14.29
N MET A 141 4.73 -5.77 -13.63
CA MET A 141 3.66 -4.79 -13.88
C MET A 141 4.03 -3.92 -15.08
N HIS A 142 3.04 -3.42 -15.78
CA HIS A 142 3.20 -2.49 -16.91
C HIS A 142 2.29 -1.28 -16.72
N GLU A 143 2.67 -0.18 -17.34
CA GLU A 143 1.87 1.04 -17.32
C GLU A 143 0.53 0.80 -18.03
N SER A 144 -0.55 1.30 -17.43
CA SER A 144 -1.89 1.28 -18.02
C SER A 144 -2.04 2.38 -19.07
N HIS A 145 -2.95 2.18 -20.02
CA HIS A 145 -3.36 3.22 -20.97
C HIS A 145 -4.39 4.21 -20.41
N TYR A 146 -4.90 3.96 -19.18
CA TYR A 146 -5.83 4.87 -18.51
C TYR A 146 -5.11 6.01 -17.80
N LEU A 147 -5.72 7.18 -17.80
CA LEU A 147 -5.34 8.31 -16.96
C LEU A 147 -6.22 8.35 -15.71
N MET A 148 -5.71 8.87 -14.61
CA MET A 148 -6.48 9.14 -13.42
C MET A 148 -6.96 10.59 -13.43
N TYR A 149 -8.25 10.79 -13.07
CA TYR A 149 -8.86 12.10 -12.87
C TYR A 149 -9.44 12.14 -11.46
N GLU A 150 -9.29 13.28 -10.80
CA GLU A 150 -9.73 13.50 -9.42
C GLU A 150 -10.48 14.80 -9.29
N GLU A 151 -11.50 14.82 -8.43
CA GLU A 151 -12.22 16.02 -8.01
C GLU A 151 -12.37 16.00 -6.48
N ASN A 152 -11.98 17.08 -5.82
CA ASN A 152 -12.09 17.18 -4.38
C ASN A 152 -13.44 17.79 -3.97
N LEU A 153 -14.33 16.97 -3.43
CA LEU A 153 -15.69 17.38 -3.06
C LEU A 153 -15.78 18.09 -1.70
N ASN A 154 -14.73 18.06 -0.88
CA ASN A 154 -14.72 18.61 0.47
C ASN A 154 -14.14 20.02 0.56
N ASN A 155 -13.68 20.61 -0.52
CA ASN A 155 -13.03 21.93 -0.54
C ASN A 155 -13.64 22.81 -1.63
N GLU A 156 -14.67 23.55 -1.28
CA GLU A 156 -15.03 24.74 -2.08
C GLU A 156 -13.90 25.78 -1.97
N GLY A 157 -13.04 25.84 -2.98
CA GLY A 157 -12.10 26.95 -3.19
C GLY A 157 -10.65 26.78 -2.78
N LYS A 158 -10.15 25.58 -2.45
CA LYS A 158 -8.72 25.34 -2.29
C LYS A 158 -8.22 24.29 -3.28
N ASN A 159 -7.37 24.70 -4.21
CA ASN A 159 -6.53 23.80 -5.01
C ASN A 159 -5.55 23.08 -4.07
N LEU A 160 -6.03 22.04 -3.38
CA LEU A 160 -5.16 21.13 -2.66
C LEU A 160 -4.85 19.98 -3.61
N ARG A 161 -3.58 19.73 -3.84
CA ARG A 161 -3.16 18.46 -4.44
C ARG A 161 -3.77 17.36 -3.58
N SER A 162 -4.56 16.49 -4.20
CA SER A 162 -5.13 15.31 -3.55
C SER A 162 -4.00 14.34 -3.22
N PHE A 163 -4.07 13.77 -2.05
CA PHE A 163 -3.12 12.76 -1.55
C PHE A 163 -3.55 11.37 -1.95
#